data_c50677b3ca65adb4f58a7ec556d734cf
#
_entry.id   c50677b3ca65adb4f58a7ec556d734cf
#
_cell.length_a   1.000
_cell.length_b   1.000
_cell.length_c   1.000
_cell.angle_alpha   90.00
_cell.angle_beta   90.00
_cell.angle_gamma   90.00
#
_symmetry.space_group_name_H-M   'P 1'
#
loop_
_entity.id
_entity.type
_entity.pdbx_description
1 polymer ?
#
loop_
_entity_poly.entity_id
_entity_poly.type
_entity_poly.pdbx_seq_one_letter_code
_entity_poly.pdbx_strand_id
1 'polypeptide(L)'
;MKINFNASAAIANNALTRNDNKLAASLGKLSSGYKITHAKDNPSGLAMAKRMNAQIAGVSVATDNAGDGISVIEIADGTMSEIHDMLQRLNELSVKASTGTLTEQDREIINNEAQQLKEEIDRISGEAEFNGQKILDGSFDLKGYTDNVDVKVAYYGDEVKAGQYQVADLEIGTDKDGELDSAKSSVTITGPGGQTVAGAKISGIDGNIATITGDNGFELKLEIRSGIQKDTVTTKNFKMELAGFGAMDTQIGANEGQQLGIRIPRISCLNMGIESLDLTTAEGATKAIDQVDAAIKYVSEARSRIGAYQNRLEHTVSSLDITSENMTAAYSRIMDTDMAEEMTEYTTLQVLSQASTSMLAQANERPSQVLQLLQ
;
A
#
# COMPACT_ATOMS: atom_id res chain seq x y z
N MET A 1 -41.18 -23.15 69.09
CA MET A 1 -40.53 -23.42 67.80
C MET A 1 -41.56 -23.65 66.73
N LYS A 2 -41.43 -23.02 65.55
CA LYS A 2 -42.30 -23.32 64.40
C LYS A 2 -41.70 -24.51 63.66
N ILE A 3 -42.29 -25.69 63.77
CA ILE A 3 -41.80 -26.92 63.12
C ILE A 3 -41.92 -26.90 61.61
N ASN A 4 -42.83 -26.08 61.08
CA ASN A 4 -43.07 -25.94 59.63
C ASN A 4 -42.08 -25.04 58.90
N PHE A 5 -41.11 -24.38 59.58
CA PHE A 5 -40.09 -23.53 58.98
C PHE A 5 -38.75 -23.71 59.71
N ASN A 6 -37.82 -24.40 59.05
CA ASN A 6 -36.45 -24.58 59.52
C ASN A 6 -35.53 -23.46 59.00
N ALA A 7 -35.44 -22.36 59.73
CA ALA A 7 -34.62 -21.21 59.36
C ALA A 7 -33.14 -21.55 59.17
N SER A 8 -32.62 -22.48 60.02
CA SER A 8 -31.20 -22.90 59.91
C SER A 8 -30.92 -23.68 58.63
N ALA A 9 -31.85 -24.56 58.22
CA ALA A 9 -31.73 -25.28 56.94
C ALA A 9 -31.86 -24.34 55.73
N ALA A 10 -32.76 -23.36 55.82
CA ALA A 10 -32.92 -22.37 54.74
C ALA A 10 -31.66 -21.49 54.53
N ILE A 11 -31.00 -21.09 55.66
CA ILE A 11 -29.74 -20.33 55.61
C ILE A 11 -28.61 -21.21 55.06
N ALA A 12 -28.51 -22.49 55.49
CA ALA A 12 -27.52 -23.42 54.98
C ALA A 12 -27.69 -23.73 53.49
N ASN A 13 -28.95 -23.92 53.05
CA ASN A 13 -29.25 -24.15 51.61
C ASN A 13 -28.90 -22.91 50.75
N ASN A 14 -29.22 -21.69 51.21
CA ASN A 14 -28.85 -20.49 50.53
C ASN A 14 -27.33 -20.28 50.46
N ALA A 15 -26.59 -20.71 51.49
CA ALA A 15 -25.12 -20.68 51.48
C ALA A 15 -24.55 -21.71 50.50
N LEU A 16 -25.10 -22.94 50.49
CA LEU A 16 -24.73 -23.98 49.52
C LEU A 16 -24.95 -23.52 48.10
N THR A 17 -26.14 -23.03 47.75
CA THR A 17 -26.46 -22.55 46.40
C THR A 17 -25.52 -21.42 45.98
N ARG A 18 -25.15 -20.49 46.87
CA ARG A 18 -24.17 -19.45 46.58
C ARG A 18 -22.78 -20.00 46.33
N ASN A 19 -22.33 -20.97 47.11
CA ASN A 19 -21.02 -21.60 46.97
C ASN A 19 -20.96 -22.40 45.66
N ASP A 20 -21.99 -23.16 45.33
CA ASP A 20 -22.08 -23.91 44.08
C ASP A 20 -22.08 -23.00 42.83
N ASN A 21 -22.79 -21.86 42.88
CA ASN A 21 -22.73 -20.87 41.81
C ASN A 21 -21.34 -20.23 41.62
N LYS A 22 -20.63 -19.96 42.72
CA LYS A 22 -19.25 -19.46 42.68
C LYS A 22 -18.29 -20.53 42.17
N LEU A 23 -18.47 -21.79 42.62
CA LEU A 23 -17.67 -22.93 42.18
C LEU A 23 -17.82 -23.14 40.66
N ALA A 24 -19.05 -23.08 40.15
CA ALA A 24 -19.32 -23.20 38.73
C ALA A 24 -18.70 -22.03 37.93
N ALA A 25 -18.72 -20.81 38.46
CA ALA A 25 -18.08 -19.64 37.82
C ALA A 25 -16.54 -19.80 37.80
N SER A 26 -15.93 -20.24 38.91
CA SER A 26 -14.49 -20.48 38.99
C SER A 26 -14.06 -21.62 38.04
N LEU A 27 -14.85 -22.69 37.97
CA LEU A 27 -14.62 -23.77 37.00
C LEU A 27 -14.70 -23.27 35.55
N GLY A 28 -15.64 -22.37 35.25
CA GLY A 28 -15.77 -21.75 33.96
C GLY A 28 -14.53 -20.94 33.56
N LYS A 29 -13.97 -20.16 34.49
CA LYS A 29 -12.73 -19.39 34.27
C LYS A 29 -11.53 -20.30 34.07
N LEU A 30 -11.38 -21.34 34.94
CA LEU A 30 -10.31 -22.32 34.81
C LEU A 30 -10.36 -23.10 33.49
N SER A 31 -11.58 -23.44 33.03
CA SER A 31 -11.77 -24.14 31.75
C SER A 31 -11.50 -23.28 30.53
N SER A 32 -11.81 -21.99 30.60
CA SER A 32 -11.61 -21.06 29.49
C SER A 32 -10.25 -20.38 29.49
N GLY A 33 -9.56 -20.31 30.65
CA GLY A 33 -8.36 -19.52 30.87
C GLY A 33 -8.61 -18.00 30.97
N TYR A 34 -9.88 -17.57 30.90
CA TYR A 34 -10.23 -16.15 30.91
C TYR A 34 -10.87 -15.72 32.23
N LYS A 35 -10.44 -14.56 32.74
CA LYS A 35 -11.01 -13.87 33.90
C LYS A 35 -12.43 -13.35 33.61
N ILE A 36 -12.70 -12.92 32.40
CA ILE A 36 -13.97 -12.39 31.94
C ILE A 36 -14.58 -13.39 30.97
N THR A 37 -15.48 -14.24 31.44
CA THR A 37 -16.16 -15.25 30.62
C THR A 37 -17.49 -14.75 30.09
N HIS A 38 -18.19 -13.85 30.80
CA HIS A 38 -19.49 -13.33 30.44
C HIS A 38 -19.52 -11.80 30.55
N ALA A 39 -20.40 -11.17 29.78
CA ALA A 39 -20.57 -9.70 29.80
C ALA A 39 -20.97 -9.16 31.19
N LYS A 40 -21.65 -9.97 32.02
CA LYS A 40 -22.02 -9.62 33.40
C LYS A 40 -20.83 -9.50 34.36
N ASP A 41 -19.72 -10.16 34.06
CA ASP A 41 -18.54 -10.21 34.93
C ASP A 41 -17.80 -8.85 34.90
N ASN A 42 -17.57 -8.32 33.73
CA ASN A 42 -17.03 -6.97 33.51
C ASN A 42 -17.39 -6.43 32.11
N PRO A 43 -18.51 -5.68 31.97
CA PRO A 43 -18.96 -5.21 30.66
C PRO A 43 -17.97 -4.29 29.97
N SER A 44 -17.30 -3.40 30.74
CA SER A 44 -16.33 -2.44 30.19
C SER A 44 -15.03 -3.13 29.77
N GLY A 45 -14.55 -4.08 30.58
CA GLY A 45 -13.36 -4.88 30.25
C GLY A 45 -13.59 -5.74 29.01
N LEU A 46 -14.74 -6.40 28.92
CA LEU A 46 -15.09 -7.19 27.73
C LEU A 46 -15.18 -6.34 26.47
N ALA A 47 -15.83 -5.15 26.54
CA ALA A 47 -15.92 -4.25 25.41
C ALA A 47 -14.54 -3.75 24.95
N MET A 48 -13.64 -3.45 25.90
CA MET A 48 -12.26 -3.05 25.59
C MET A 48 -11.48 -4.21 24.95
N ALA A 49 -11.56 -5.40 25.54
CA ALA A 49 -10.90 -6.61 25.01
C ALA A 49 -11.37 -6.96 23.59
N LYS A 50 -12.68 -6.87 23.33
CA LYS A 50 -13.21 -7.12 21.97
C LYS A 50 -12.70 -6.12 20.95
N ARG A 51 -12.59 -4.83 21.32
CA ARG A 51 -11.97 -3.82 20.43
C ARG A 51 -10.49 -4.09 20.20
N MET A 52 -9.73 -4.43 21.26
CA MET A 52 -8.32 -4.81 21.14
C MET A 52 -8.12 -6.02 20.23
N ASN A 53 -8.94 -7.05 20.38
CA ASN A 53 -8.87 -8.24 19.53
C ASN A 53 -9.15 -7.90 18.06
N ALA A 54 -10.14 -7.05 17.78
CA ALA A 54 -10.40 -6.57 16.42
C ALA A 54 -9.22 -5.75 15.87
N GLN A 55 -8.56 -4.94 16.70
CA GLN A 55 -7.36 -4.20 16.30
C GLN A 55 -6.16 -5.12 16.07
N ILE A 56 -5.93 -6.13 16.90
CA ILE A 56 -4.87 -7.13 16.72
C ILE A 56 -5.07 -7.87 15.38
N ALA A 57 -6.30 -8.31 15.09
CA ALA A 57 -6.61 -8.94 13.82
C ALA A 57 -6.39 -7.98 12.63
N GLY A 58 -6.79 -6.71 12.77
CA GLY A 58 -6.55 -5.68 11.76
C GLY A 58 -5.06 -5.39 11.52
N VAL A 59 -4.26 -5.36 12.59
CA VAL A 59 -2.80 -5.19 12.51
C VAL A 59 -2.15 -6.40 11.83
N SER A 60 -2.58 -7.62 12.14
CA SER A 60 -2.08 -8.83 11.48
C SER A 60 -2.31 -8.79 9.96
N VAL A 61 -3.54 -8.46 9.52
CA VAL A 61 -3.83 -8.30 8.09
C VAL A 61 -3.03 -7.16 7.47
N ALA A 62 -2.80 -6.06 8.20
CA ALA A 62 -1.97 -4.97 7.72
C ALA A 62 -0.50 -5.36 7.53
N THR A 63 0.02 -6.25 8.40
CA THR A 63 1.37 -6.82 8.26
C THR A 63 1.45 -7.71 7.00
N ASP A 64 0.44 -8.55 6.77
CA ASP A 64 0.36 -9.38 5.57
C ASP A 64 0.30 -8.52 4.29
N ASN A 65 -0.55 -7.49 4.28
CA ASN A 65 -0.64 -6.54 3.16
C ASN A 65 0.69 -5.80 2.89
N ALA A 66 1.42 -5.43 3.95
CA ALA A 66 2.74 -4.82 3.80
C ALA A 66 3.75 -5.80 3.20
N GLY A 67 3.69 -7.09 3.57
CA GLY A 67 4.48 -8.16 2.98
C GLY A 67 4.18 -8.38 1.49
N ASP A 68 2.91 -8.34 1.11
CA ASP A 68 2.50 -8.37 -0.31
C ASP A 68 3.05 -7.16 -1.07
N GLY A 69 2.98 -5.97 -0.47
CA GLY A 69 3.57 -4.75 -1.03
C GLY A 69 5.08 -4.86 -1.25
N ILE A 70 5.82 -5.47 -0.31
CA ILE A 70 7.26 -5.74 -0.46
C ILE A 70 7.49 -6.70 -1.62
N SER A 71 6.70 -7.76 -1.75
CA SER A 71 6.83 -8.73 -2.84
C SER A 71 6.63 -8.11 -4.22
N VAL A 72 5.66 -7.20 -4.37
CA VAL A 72 5.47 -6.42 -5.61
C VAL A 72 6.71 -5.58 -5.92
N ILE A 73 7.26 -4.91 -4.92
CA ILE A 73 8.46 -4.07 -5.04
C ILE A 73 9.67 -4.91 -5.46
N GLU A 74 9.87 -6.08 -4.88
CA GLU A 74 10.97 -6.98 -5.20
C GLU A 74 10.90 -7.49 -6.66
N ILE A 75 9.71 -7.83 -7.15
CA ILE A 75 9.52 -8.20 -8.55
C ILE A 75 9.84 -7.02 -9.47
N ALA A 76 9.35 -5.82 -9.13
CA ALA A 76 9.61 -4.62 -9.92
C ALA A 76 11.10 -4.27 -9.95
N ASP A 77 11.79 -4.31 -8.79
CA ASP A 77 13.23 -4.02 -8.72
C ASP A 77 14.06 -5.07 -9.45
N GLY A 78 13.73 -6.35 -9.31
CA GLY A 78 14.38 -7.44 -10.04
C GLY A 78 14.28 -7.25 -11.56
N THR A 79 13.07 -6.97 -12.05
CA THR A 79 12.85 -6.69 -13.48
C THR A 79 13.62 -5.46 -13.96
N MET A 80 13.61 -4.37 -13.18
CA MET A 80 14.37 -3.16 -13.51
C MET A 80 15.90 -3.37 -13.45
N SER A 81 16.38 -4.32 -12.64
CA SER A 81 17.78 -4.69 -12.63
C SER A 81 18.22 -5.31 -13.96
N GLU A 82 17.43 -6.25 -14.49
CA GLU A 82 17.68 -6.86 -15.80
C GLU A 82 17.64 -5.80 -16.93
N ILE A 83 16.67 -4.88 -16.86
CA ILE A 83 16.59 -3.76 -17.81
C ILE A 83 17.83 -2.87 -17.71
N HIS A 84 18.32 -2.62 -16.51
CA HIS A 84 19.51 -1.82 -16.30
C HIS A 84 20.75 -2.46 -16.96
N ASP A 85 20.92 -3.78 -16.84
CA ASP A 85 22.02 -4.52 -17.45
C ASP A 85 21.92 -4.48 -18.99
N MET A 86 20.71 -4.59 -19.54
CA MET A 86 20.49 -4.43 -20.97
C MET A 86 20.79 -3.01 -21.47
N LEU A 87 20.45 -1.97 -20.68
CA LEU A 87 20.82 -0.60 -21.00
C LEU A 87 22.33 -0.36 -20.95
N GLN A 88 23.05 -0.98 -20.02
CA GLN A 88 24.51 -0.94 -20.01
C GLN A 88 25.08 -1.59 -21.27
N ARG A 89 24.53 -2.71 -21.69
CA ARG A 89 24.95 -3.36 -22.95
C ARG A 89 24.66 -2.47 -24.15
N LEU A 90 23.53 -1.79 -24.17
CA LEU A 90 23.16 -0.84 -25.22
C LEU A 90 24.13 0.36 -25.24
N ASN A 91 24.59 0.82 -24.10
CA ASN A 91 25.62 1.86 -23.99
C ASN A 91 26.96 1.39 -24.59
N GLU A 92 27.40 0.17 -24.25
CA GLU A 92 28.63 -0.42 -24.86
C GLU A 92 28.54 -0.49 -26.38
N LEU A 93 27.39 -0.90 -26.92
CA LEU A 93 27.14 -0.93 -28.36
C LEU A 93 27.16 0.45 -28.98
N SER A 94 26.57 1.46 -28.30
CA SER A 94 26.54 2.84 -28.73
C SER A 94 27.97 3.44 -28.80
N VAL A 95 28.76 3.22 -27.76
CA VAL A 95 30.18 3.65 -27.72
C VAL A 95 30.99 2.94 -28.81
N LYS A 96 30.77 1.63 -29.05
CA LYS A 96 31.42 0.89 -30.10
C LYS A 96 31.04 1.40 -31.48
N ALA A 97 29.75 1.70 -31.73
CA ALA A 97 29.26 2.21 -33.02
C ALA A 97 29.73 3.64 -33.31
N SER A 98 30.02 4.48 -32.29
CA SER A 98 30.51 5.85 -32.45
C SER A 98 31.94 5.94 -33.01
N THR A 99 32.68 4.85 -32.98
CA THR A 99 34.10 4.81 -33.47
C THR A 99 34.17 4.93 -34.99
N GLY A 100 35.10 5.76 -35.49
CA GLY A 100 35.30 5.97 -36.91
C GLY A 100 36.00 4.80 -37.66
N THR A 101 36.37 3.74 -36.95
CA THR A 101 37.08 2.59 -37.51
C THR A 101 36.15 1.50 -38.07
N LEU A 102 34.85 1.58 -37.79
CA LEU A 102 33.83 0.62 -38.24
C LEU A 102 33.32 0.95 -39.63
N THR A 103 33.04 -0.11 -40.40
CA THR A 103 32.32 0.03 -41.68
C THR A 103 30.82 0.24 -41.44
N GLU A 104 30.11 0.69 -42.45
CA GLU A 104 28.67 0.86 -42.40
C GLU A 104 27.95 -0.49 -42.11
N GLN A 105 28.44 -1.58 -42.71
CA GLN A 105 27.94 -2.92 -42.48
C GLN A 105 28.15 -3.39 -41.02
N ASP A 106 29.29 -3.07 -40.43
CA ASP A 106 29.56 -3.40 -39.02
C ASP A 106 28.58 -2.63 -38.09
N ARG A 107 28.31 -1.37 -38.38
CA ARG A 107 27.32 -0.57 -37.62
C ARG A 107 25.90 -1.11 -37.78
N GLU A 108 25.53 -1.59 -38.97
CA GLU A 108 24.21 -2.21 -39.20
C GLU A 108 24.05 -3.47 -38.33
N ILE A 109 25.09 -4.32 -38.21
CA ILE A 109 25.06 -5.49 -37.31
C ILE A 109 24.89 -5.06 -35.85
N ILE A 110 25.60 -4.03 -35.41
CA ILE A 110 25.48 -3.49 -34.05
C ILE A 110 24.08 -2.90 -33.82
N ASN A 111 23.53 -2.21 -34.79
CA ASN A 111 22.17 -1.65 -34.73
C ASN A 111 21.10 -2.74 -34.61
N ASN A 112 21.29 -3.88 -35.30
CA ASN A 112 20.38 -5.01 -35.18
C ASN A 112 20.44 -5.62 -33.77
N GLU A 113 21.63 -5.77 -33.15
CA GLU A 113 21.75 -6.21 -31.74
C GLU A 113 21.06 -5.20 -30.81
N ALA A 114 21.26 -3.90 -31.03
CA ALA A 114 20.61 -2.86 -30.24
C ALA A 114 19.08 -2.89 -30.35
N GLN A 115 18.56 -3.16 -31.55
CA GLN A 115 17.11 -3.30 -31.77
C GLN A 115 16.54 -4.50 -31.00
N GLN A 116 17.22 -5.64 -31.02
CA GLN A 116 16.81 -6.81 -30.24
C GLN A 116 16.81 -6.55 -28.74
N LEU A 117 17.80 -5.81 -28.23
CA LEU A 117 17.82 -5.40 -26.81
C LEU A 117 16.65 -4.49 -26.46
N LYS A 118 16.28 -3.55 -27.33
CA LYS A 118 15.10 -2.69 -27.13
C LYS A 118 13.80 -3.49 -27.09
N GLU A 119 13.62 -4.42 -28.04
CA GLU A 119 12.46 -5.32 -28.07
C GLU A 119 12.37 -6.18 -26.81
N GLU A 120 13.51 -6.65 -26.30
CA GLU A 120 13.57 -7.44 -25.08
C GLU A 120 13.25 -6.61 -23.82
N ILE A 121 13.72 -5.38 -23.76
CA ILE A 121 13.37 -4.43 -22.69
C ILE A 121 11.85 -4.22 -22.64
N ASP A 122 11.22 -3.94 -23.76
CA ASP A 122 9.77 -3.71 -23.83
C ASP A 122 8.97 -5.00 -23.53
N ARG A 123 9.48 -6.17 -23.95
CA ARG A 123 8.89 -7.47 -23.64
C ARG A 123 8.91 -7.73 -22.12
N ILE A 124 10.08 -7.65 -21.49
CA ILE A 124 10.25 -7.93 -20.06
C ILE A 124 9.44 -6.94 -19.21
N SER A 125 9.48 -5.67 -19.56
CA SER A 125 8.66 -4.65 -18.89
C SER A 125 7.15 -4.91 -19.03
N GLY A 126 6.71 -5.38 -20.19
CA GLY A 126 5.31 -5.69 -20.45
C GLY A 126 4.82 -7.00 -19.84
N GLU A 127 5.73 -7.92 -19.50
CA GLU A 127 5.42 -9.22 -18.89
C GLU A 127 5.53 -9.23 -17.37
N ALA A 128 6.18 -8.23 -16.77
CA ALA A 128 6.28 -8.12 -15.30
C ALA A 128 4.90 -7.97 -14.67
N GLU A 129 4.44 -9.00 -13.96
CA GLU A 129 3.12 -9.02 -13.33
C GLU A 129 3.17 -9.59 -11.90
N PHE A 130 2.22 -9.16 -11.09
CA PHE A 130 1.92 -9.73 -9.79
C PHE A 130 0.42 -10.00 -9.70
N ASN A 131 0.05 -11.23 -9.41
CA ASN A 131 -1.36 -11.66 -9.32
C ASN A 131 -2.21 -11.27 -10.56
N GLY A 132 -1.62 -11.34 -11.77
CA GLY A 132 -2.29 -10.99 -13.02
C GLY A 132 -2.40 -9.49 -13.30
N GLN A 133 -1.81 -8.64 -12.46
CA GLN A 133 -1.73 -7.20 -12.68
C GLN A 133 -0.33 -6.83 -13.14
N LYS A 134 -0.24 -6.10 -14.25
CA LYS A 134 1.03 -5.58 -14.76
C LYS A 134 1.56 -4.48 -13.86
N ILE A 135 2.86 -4.54 -13.53
CA ILE A 135 3.46 -3.66 -12.54
C ILE A 135 4.16 -2.46 -13.20
N LEU A 136 4.81 -2.69 -14.36
CA LEU A 136 5.67 -1.72 -15.04
C LEU A 136 5.00 -1.03 -16.24
N ASP A 137 3.70 -1.23 -16.44
CA ASP A 137 2.93 -0.63 -17.53
C ASP A 137 2.51 0.83 -17.30
N GLY A 138 2.75 1.34 -16.06
CA GLY A 138 2.42 2.69 -15.64
C GLY A 138 1.03 2.84 -15.02
N SER A 139 0.28 1.77 -14.87
CA SER A 139 -1.03 1.78 -14.22
C SER A 139 -0.95 2.24 -12.74
N PHE A 140 0.19 2.03 -12.09
CA PHE A 140 0.45 2.44 -10.71
C PHE A 140 1.26 3.74 -10.58
N ASP A 141 1.27 4.59 -11.60
CA ASP A 141 1.89 5.92 -11.53
C ASP A 141 0.86 7.01 -11.87
N LEU A 142 0.94 8.16 -11.18
CA LEU A 142 0.15 9.36 -11.49
C LEU A 142 0.73 10.13 -12.68
N LYS A 143 1.73 9.59 -13.37
CA LYS A 143 2.32 10.24 -14.55
C LYS A 143 1.58 9.83 -15.80
N GLY A 144 1.17 10.81 -16.58
CA GLY A 144 0.72 10.59 -17.95
C GLY A 144 1.86 10.17 -18.86
N TYR A 145 1.55 9.35 -19.85
CA TYR A 145 2.49 8.86 -20.85
C TYR A 145 2.08 9.41 -22.21
N THR A 146 3.05 9.84 -23.01
CA THR A 146 2.80 10.38 -24.34
C THR A 146 3.35 9.43 -25.40
N ASP A 147 2.77 9.49 -26.59
CA ASP A 147 3.28 8.79 -27.80
C ASP A 147 4.41 9.57 -28.49
N ASN A 148 4.82 10.72 -27.93
CA ASN A 148 5.88 11.56 -28.47
C ASN A 148 7.10 11.54 -27.58
N VAL A 149 8.27 11.21 -28.13
CA VAL A 149 9.55 11.13 -27.44
C VAL A 149 9.99 12.47 -26.83
N ASP A 150 9.62 13.58 -27.49
CA ASP A 150 10.03 14.93 -27.08
C ASP A 150 9.16 15.54 -25.99
N VAL A 151 7.98 14.98 -25.72
CA VAL A 151 7.04 15.52 -24.73
C VAL A 151 6.82 14.49 -23.63
N LYS A 152 6.97 14.91 -22.39
CA LYS A 152 6.71 14.08 -21.21
C LYS A 152 5.70 14.77 -20.31
N VAL A 153 4.76 14.02 -19.76
CA VAL A 153 3.88 14.54 -18.72
C VAL A 153 4.66 14.59 -17.41
N ALA A 154 4.88 15.81 -16.90
CA ALA A 154 5.59 16.03 -15.65
C ALA A 154 4.64 15.93 -14.44
N TYR A 155 3.42 16.43 -14.57
CA TYR A 155 2.41 16.43 -13.51
C TYR A 155 1.02 16.62 -14.12
N TYR A 156 0.00 16.05 -13.47
CA TYR A 156 -1.40 16.40 -13.70
C TYR A 156 -2.17 16.45 -12.38
N GLY A 157 -3.17 17.32 -12.30
CA GLY A 157 -3.99 17.51 -11.11
C GLY A 157 -4.99 16.38 -10.89
N ASP A 158 -5.43 16.19 -9.64
CA ASP A 158 -6.39 15.16 -9.24
C ASP A 158 -7.77 15.29 -9.91
N GLU A 159 -8.11 16.48 -10.41
CA GLU A 159 -9.35 16.76 -11.14
C GLU A 159 -9.33 16.25 -12.60
N VAL A 160 -8.17 15.81 -13.08
CA VAL A 160 -7.99 15.32 -14.45
C VAL A 160 -8.42 13.84 -14.48
N LYS A 161 -9.48 13.55 -15.25
CA LYS A 161 -9.98 12.16 -15.36
C LYS A 161 -8.96 11.28 -16.07
N ALA A 162 -8.79 10.06 -15.57
CA ALA A 162 -7.99 9.05 -16.25
C ALA A 162 -8.57 8.72 -17.63
N GLY A 163 -7.71 8.52 -18.62
CA GLY A 163 -8.08 8.16 -19.97
C GLY A 163 -7.13 8.68 -21.04
N GLN A 164 -7.47 8.39 -22.28
CA GLN A 164 -6.69 8.87 -23.42
C GLN A 164 -7.09 10.29 -23.76
N TYR A 165 -6.10 11.16 -23.82
CA TYR A 165 -6.22 12.53 -24.27
C TYR A 165 -5.47 12.72 -25.59
N GLN A 166 -6.03 13.51 -26.46
CA GLN A 166 -5.36 13.95 -27.69
C GLN A 166 -5.09 15.44 -27.56
N VAL A 167 -3.83 15.81 -27.62
CA VAL A 167 -3.41 17.19 -27.72
C VAL A 167 -3.22 17.51 -29.22
N ALA A 168 -4.09 18.31 -29.72
CA ALA A 168 -3.98 18.85 -31.06
C ALA A 168 -3.54 20.31 -30.95
N ASP A 169 -2.60 20.70 -31.80
CA ASP A 169 -2.15 22.10 -31.94
C ASP A 169 -1.65 22.70 -30.61
N LEU A 170 -0.74 21.97 -29.91
CA LEU A 170 0.02 22.59 -28.84
C LEU A 170 1.02 23.60 -29.47
N GLU A 171 0.68 24.84 -29.41
CA GLU A 171 1.55 25.96 -29.85
C GLU A 171 2.04 26.69 -28.62
N ILE A 172 3.35 26.66 -28.39
CA ILE A 172 3.99 27.39 -27.30
C ILE A 172 4.78 28.53 -27.93
N GLY A 173 4.23 29.74 -27.85
CA GLY A 173 4.89 30.97 -28.27
C GLY A 173 5.67 31.59 -27.11
N THR A 174 6.93 31.90 -27.32
CA THR A 174 7.78 32.62 -26.37
C THR A 174 8.22 33.96 -26.89
N ASP A 175 8.37 34.93 -25.99
CA ASP A 175 8.96 36.25 -26.28
C ASP A 175 10.50 36.18 -26.30
N LYS A 176 11.16 37.26 -26.68
CA LYS A 176 12.63 37.42 -26.74
C LYS A 176 13.33 37.12 -25.41
N ASP A 177 12.64 37.32 -24.32
CA ASP A 177 13.12 37.01 -22.95
C ASP A 177 12.87 35.57 -22.54
N GLY A 178 12.09 34.79 -23.32
CA GLY A 178 11.73 33.39 -23.03
C GLY A 178 10.50 33.25 -22.15
N GLU A 179 9.75 34.34 -21.93
CA GLU A 179 8.46 34.30 -21.25
C GLU A 179 7.33 33.89 -22.20
N LEU A 180 6.21 33.41 -21.63
CA LEU A 180 5.04 32.98 -22.38
C LEU A 180 4.39 34.14 -23.11
N ASP A 181 4.30 34.08 -24.45
CA ASP A 181 3.48 34.96 -25.24
C ASP A 181 2.07 34.36 -25.42
N SER A 182 1.16 34.81 -24.59
CA SER A 182 -0.23 34.31 -24.58
C SER A 182 -0.97 34.55 -25.88
N ALA A 183 -0.51 35.49 -26.73
CA ALA A 183 -1.12 35.77 -28.02
C ALA A 183 -0.69 34.79 -29.12
N LYS A 184 0.46 34.13 -28.91
CA LYS A 184 1.03 33.14 -29.84
C LYS A 184 0.94 31.72 -29.30
N SER A 185 0.28 31.54 -28.16
CA SER A 185 0.19 30.24 -27.49
C SER A 185 -1.25 29.73 -27.53
N SER A 186 -1.45 28.55 -28.08
CA SER A 186 -2.75 27.90 -28.13
C SER A 186 -2.61 26.42 -27.81
N VAL A 187 -3.63 25.84 -27.21
CA VAL A 187 -3.70 24.40 -26.96
C VAL A 187 -5.13 23.91 -27.09
N THR A 188 -5.29 22.85 -27.86
CA THR A 188 -6.57 22.13 -27.93
C THR A 188 -6.38 20.73 -27.37
N ILE A 189 -7.05 20.43 -26.27
CA ILE A 189 -7.00 19.11 -25.61
C ILE A 189 -8.36 18.44 -25.73
N THR A 190 -8.38 17.28 -26.34
CA THR A 190 -9.57 16.44 -26.41
C THR A 190 -9.43 15.32 -25.38
N GLY A 191 -10.34 15.25 -24.44
CA GLY A 191 -10.34 14.29 -23.35
C GLY A 191 -10.99 12.94 -23.71
N PRO A 192 -11.05 12.03 -22.74
CA PRO A 192 -11.70 10.73 -22.89
C PRO A 192 -13.16 10.89 -23.34
N GLY A 193 -13.54 10.22 -24.45
CA GLY A 193 -14.87 10.33 -25.03
C GLY A 193 -15.05 11.41 -26.09
N GLY A 194 -13.96 12.05 -26.56
CA GLY A 194 -13.98 13.01 -27.65
C GLY A 194 -14.49 14.41 -27.27
N GLN A 195 -14.57 14.73 -25.98
CA GLN A 195 -14.93 16.06 -25.50
C GLN A 195 -13.67 16.93 -25.37
N THR A 196 -13.70 18.15 -25.90
CA THR A 196 -12.64 19.13 -25.70
C THR A 196 -12.66 19.66 -24.26
N VAL A 197 -11.48 19.81 -23.65
CA VAL A 197 -11.34 20.44 -22.34
C VAL A 197 -11.66 21.93 -22.48
N ALA A 198 -12.75 22.36 -21.84
CA ALA A 198 -13.16 23.75 -21.90
C ALA A 198 -12.14 24.65 -21.17
N GLY A 199 -11.83 25.79 -21.78
CA GLY A 199 -10.93 26.78 -21.18
C GLY A 199 -9.46 26.38 -21.13
N ALA A 200 -9.05 25.31 -21.83
CA ALA A 200 -7.64 24.92 -21.89
C ALA A 200 -6.75 26.03 -22.43
N LYS A 201 -5.79 26.48 -21.65
CA LYS A 201 -4.82 27.53 -22.02
C LYS A 201 -3.48 27.24 -21.34
N ILE A 202 -2.42 27.69 -21.98
CA ILE A 202 -1.09 27.67 -21.40
C ILE A 202 -0.99 28.82 -20.41
N SER A 203 -0.81 28.51 -19.12
CA SER A 203 -0.80 29.52 -18.05
C SER A 203 0.61 29.98 -17.66
N GLY A 204 1.64 29.20 -17.99
CA GLY A 204 3.02 29.55 -17.66
C GLY A 204 4.02 28.60 -18.27
N ILE A 205 5.28 29.05 -18.35
CA ILE A 205 6.43 28.27 -18.77
C ILE A 205 7.48 28.39 -17.66
N ASP A 206 8.01 27.28 -17.20
CA ASP A 206 9.11 27.23 -16.25
C ASP A 206 10.24 26.38 -16.86
N GLY A 207 11.22 27.03 -17.47
CA GLY A 207 12.27 26.39 -18.24
C GLY A 207 11.72 25.56 -19.39
N ASN A 208 11.75 24.25 -19.31
CA ASN A 208 11.23 23.32 -20.31
C ASN A 208 9.82 22.79 -20.00
N ILE A 209 9.21 23.26 -18.92
CA ILE A 209 7.89 22.80 -18.47
C ILE A 209 6.83 23.82 -18.85
N ALA A 210 5.87 23.40 -19.67
CA ALA A 210 4.67 24.17 -19.98
C ALA A 210 3.52 23.75 -19.06
N THR A 211 2.94 24.72 -18.36
CA THR A 211 1.77 24.50 -17.51
C THR A 211 0.50 24.86 -18.26
N ILE A 212 -0.39 23.90 -18.40
CA ILE A 212 -1.69 24.06 -19.06
C ILE A 212 -2.76 24.02 -17.98
N THR A 213 -3.62 25.01 -17.95
CA THR A 213 -4.77 25.08 -17.06
C THR A 213 -6.06 25.13 -17.85
N GLY A 214 -7.12 24.55 -17.31
CA GLY A 214 -8.46 24.58 -17.89
C GLY A 214 -9.53 24.84 -16.86
N ASP A 215 -10.79 24.83 -17.30
CA ASP A 215 -11.93 24.96 -16.40
C ASP A 215 -12.01 23.75 -15.45
N ASN A 216 -12.69 23.94 -14.30
CA ASN A 216 -12.87 22.92 -13.26
C ASN A 216 -11.58 22.38 -12.59
N GLY A 217 -10.52 23.20 -12.50
CA GLY A 217 -9.29 22.79 -11.82
C GLY A 217 -8.37 21.89 -12.65
N PHE A 218 -8.64 21.75 -13.97
CA PHE A 218 -7.74 21.00 -14.86
C PHE A 218 -6.35 21.64 -14.86
N GLU A 219 -5.34 20.92 -14.40
CA GLU A 219 -3.94 21.33 -14.42
C GLU A 219 -3.08 20.21 -15.00
N LEU A 220 -2.28 20.53 -16.01
CA LEU A 220 -1.38 19.60 -16.68
C LEU A 220 -0.03 20.28 -16.91
N LYS A 221 1.06 19.63 -16.50
CA LYS A 221 2.43 20.12 -16.75
C LYS A 221 3.12 19.18 -17.72
N LEU A 222 3.60 19.74 -18.82
CA LEU A 222 4.30 19.02 -19.88
C LEU A 222 5.75 19.49 -19.93
N GLU A 223 6.69 18.55 -19.89
CA GLU A 223 8.11 18.78 -20.09
C GLU A 223 8.46 18.52 -21.55
N ILE A 224 9.09 19.49 -22.20
CA ILE A 224 9.53 19.40 -23.59
C ILE A 224 11.03 19.15 -23.63
N ARG A 225 11.44 17.94 -24.01
CA ARG A 225 12.87 17.52 -24.02
C ARG A 225 13.73 18.31 -25.01
N SER A 226 13.17 18.65 -26.17
CA SER A 226 13.87 19.47 -27.17
C SER A 226 14.11 20.91 -26.74
N GLY A 227 13.59 21.31 -25.58
CA GLY A 227 13.61 22.68 -25.07
C GLY A 227 12.61 23.59 -25.79
N ILE A 228 12.14 24.59 -25.05
CA ILE A 228 11.30 25.66 -25.61
C ILE A 228 12.25 26.73 -26.13
N GLN A 229 12.27 26.93 -27.45
CA GLN A 229 13.15 27.88 -28.07
C GLN A 229 12.60 29.29 -27.90
N LYS A 230 13.46 30.28 -27.68
CA LYS A 230 13.08 31.69 -27.56
C LYS A 230 12.68 32.28 -28.87
N ASP A 231 11.68 33.17 -28.88
CA ASP A 231 11.15 33.90 -30.02
C ASP A 231 10.67 32.99 -31.19
N THR A 232 10.17 31.80 -30.84
CA THR A 232 9.63 30.83 -31.80
C THR A 232 8.35 30.20 -31.30
N VAL A 233 7.55 29.68 -32.22
CA VAL A 233 6.38 28.85 -31.90
C VAL A 233 6.77 27.40 -32.07
N THR A 234 6.69 26.65 -30.97
CA THR A 234 6.90 25.21 -30.99
C THR A 234 5.57 24.50 -31.10
N THR A 235 5.31 23.87 -32.24
CA THR A 235 4.06 23.15 -32.50
C THR A 235 4.27 21.64 -32.28
N LYS A 236 3.46 21.01 -31.44
CA LYS A 236 3.50 19.56 -31.16
C LYS A 236 2.08 19.01 -31.13
N ASN A 237 1.88 17.88 -31.82
CA ASN A 237 0.65 17.11 -31.78
C ASN A 237 1.01 15.73 -31.24
N PHE A 238 0.31 15.26 -30.22
CA PHE A 238 0.56 13.95 -29.62
C PHE A 238 -0.69 13.45 -28.88
N LYS A 239 -0.69 12.14 -28.66
CA LYS A 239 -1.66 11.51 -27.76
C LYS A 239 -0.98 11.28 -26.43
N MET A 240 -1.72 11.45 -25.36
CA MET A 240 -1.27 11.11 -24.02
C MET A 240 -2.29 10.21 -23.34
N GLU A 241 -1.79 9.28 -22.60
CA GLU A 241 -2.57 8.40 -21.76
C GLU A 241 -2.34 8.83 -20.31
N LEU A 242 -3.38 9.36 -19.70
CA LEU A 242 -3.44 9.68 -18.27
C LEU A 242 -4.18 8.52 -17.59
N ALA A 243 -3.66 7.32 -17.72
CA ALA A 243 -4.30 6.09 -17.30
C ALA A 243 -3.60 5.54 -16.05
N GLY A 244 -3.56 6.30 -14.99
CA GLY A 244 -3.15 5.75 -13.70
C GLY A 244 -4.37 5.44 -12.84
N PHE A 245 -4.42 4.25 -12.23
CA PHE A 245 -5.24 4.04 -11.03
C PHE A 245 -4.70 4.88 -9.87
N GLY A 246 -3.63 5.65 -10.10
CA GLY A 246 -2.85 6.31 -9.09
C GLY A 246 -1.82 5.38 -8.44
N ALA A 247 -1.32 5.78 -7.28
CA ALA A 247 -0.44 4.90 -6.52
C ALA A 247 -1.16 3.60 -6.14
N MET A 248 -0.43 2.51 -6.08
CA MET A 248 -0.94 1.27 -5.48
C MET A 248 -1.08 1.49 -3.97
N ASP A 249 -2.30 1.66 -3.50
CA ASP A 249 -2.57 1.91 -2.10
C ASP A 249 -2.55 0.61 -1.30
N THR A 250 -1.54 0.46 -0.46
CA THR A 250 -1.41 -0.67 0.46
C THR A 250 -1.90 -0.24 1.84
N GLN A 251 -2.92 -0.93 2.36
CA GLN A 251 -3.42 -0.70 3.71
C GLN A 251 -2.44 -1.27 4.74
N ILE A 252 -1.71 -0.39 5.43
CA ILE A 252 -0.65 -0.72 6.38
C ILE A 252 -1.04 -0.46 7.85
N GLY A 253 -2.31 -0.44 8.13
CA GLY A 253 -2.81 -0.25 9.50
C GLY A 253 -4.27 -0.65 9.66
N ALA A 254 -4.70 -0.83 10.92
CA ALA A 254 -6.03 -1.30 11.29
C ALA A 254 -7.13 -0.24 11.15
N ASN A 255 -6.80 1.03 10.91
CA ASN A 255 -7.74 2.14 10.85
C ASN A 255 -7.82 2.75 9.45
N GLU A 256 -8.92 3.44 9.18
CA GLU A 256 -9.13 4.22 7.95
C GLU A 256 -8.02 5.27 7.77
N GLY A 257 -7.56 5.43 6.52
CA GLY A 257 -6.51 6.39 6.15
C GLY A 257 -5.07 5.96 6.46
N GLN A 258 -4.85 4.78 7.02
CA GLN A 258 -3.52 4.22 7.24
C GLN A 258 -3.03 3.44 6.01
N GLN A 259 -2.85 4.16 4.91
CA GLN A 259 -2.43 3.61 3.63
C GLN A 259 -1.06 4.14 3.22
N LEU A 260 -0.32 3.35 2.47
CA LEU A 260 0.90 3.75 1.79
C LEU A 260 0.71 3.60 0.29
N GLY A 261 0.71 4.71 -0.43
CA GLY A 261 0.68 4.71 -1.88
C GLY A 261 2.07 4.42 -2.45
N ILE A 262 2.20 3.32 -3.18
CA ILE A 262 3.42 2.91 -3.88
C ILE A 262 3.27 3.32 -5.34
N ARG A 263 4.20 4.13 -5.85
CA ARG A 263 4.22 4.59 -7.24
C ARG A 263 5.30 3.87 -8.02
N ILE A 264 4.88 3.15 -9.06
CA ILE A 264 5.78 2.41 -9.94
C ILE A 264 5.68 3.03 -11.34
N PRO A 265 6.74 3.68 -11.84
CA PRO A 265 6.70 4.33 -13.14
C PRO A 265 6.69 3.31 -14.28
N ARG A 266 6.11 3.69 -15.40
CA ARG A 266 6.20 2.89 -16.62
C ARG A 266 7.63 2.85 -17.13
N ILE A 267 8.10 1.64 -17.37
CA ILE A 267 9.39 1.39 -18.03
C ILE A 267 9.10 0.91 -19.45
N SER A 268 9.51 1.69 -20.44
CA SER A 268 9.44 1.31 -21.86
C SER A 268 10.48 2.10 -22.65
N CYS A 269 10.90 1.59 -23.80
CA CYS A 269 11.84 2.28 -24.67
C CYS A 269 11.37 3.69 -25.06
N LEU A 270 10.04 3.86 -25.24
CA LEU A 270 9.43 5.16 -25.52
C LEU A 270 9.64 6.15 -24.34
N ASN A 271 9.30 5.75 -23.11
CA ASN A 271 9.41 6.63 -21.94
C ASN A 271 10.85 6.93 -21.53
N MET A 272 11.74 5.99 -21.79
CA MET A 272 13.17 6.20 -21.59
C MET A 272 13.80 7.07 -22.68
N GLY A 273 13.07 7.28 -23.80
CA GLY A 273 13.53 8.13 -24.92
C GLY A 273 14.55 7.46 -25.84
N ILE A 274 14.59 6.12 -25.83
CA ILE A 274 15.49 5.30 -26.66
C ILE A 274 14.78 4.64 -27.86
N GLU A 275 13.47 4.92 -28.06
CA GLU A 275 12.70 4.39 -29.18
C GLU A 275 13.33 4.70 -30.54
N SER A 276 13.75 5.96 -30.72
CA SER A 276 14.34 6.47 -31.96
C SER A 276 15.86 6.31 -32.05
N LEU A 277 16.44 5.44 -31.23
CA LEU A 277 17.89 5.21 -31.21
C LEU A 277 18.36 4.57 -32.52
N ASP A 278 19.33 5.19 -33.18
CA ASP A 278 19.92 4.75 -34.44
C ASP A 278 21.45 4.70 -34.34
N LEU A 279 22.01 3.51 -34.53
CA LEU A 279 23.46 3.25 -34.48
C LEU A 279 24.09 3.05 -35.87
N THR A 280 23.33 3.26 -36.95
CA THR A 280 23.82 3.05 -38.33
C THR A 280 24.84 4.12 -38.73
N THR A 281 24.76 5.33 -38.14
CA THR A 281 25.66 6.46 -38.42
C THR A 281 26.50 6.81 -37.18
N ALA A 282 27.71 7.34 -37.40
CA ALA A 282 28.60 7.74 -36.28
C ALA A 282 27.99 8.91 -35.47
N GLU A 283 27.25 9.81 -36.10
CA GLU A 283 26.56 10.91 -35.41
C GLU A 283 25.36 10.40 -34.61
N GLY A 284 24.60 9.46 -35.17
CA GLY A 284 23.50 8.78 -34.49
C GLY A 284 24.00 8.03 -33.26
N ALA A 285 25.09 7.27 -33.41
CA ALA A 285 25.71 6.55 -32.31
C ALA A 285 26.23 7.49 -31.17
N THR A 286 26.72 8.67 -31.51
CA THR A 286 27.14 9.65 -30.49
C THR A 286 25.93 10.21 -29.73
N LYS A 287 24.83 10.51 -30.39
CA LYS A 287 23.57 10.95 -29.74
C LYS A 287 22.96 9.81 -28.90
N ALA A 288 23.08 8.58 -29.39
CA ALA A 288 22.61 7.40 -28.70
C ALA A 288 23.26 7.20 -27.32
N ILE A 289 24.52 7.56 -27.16
CA ILE A 289 25.22 7.51 -25.86
C ILE A 289 24.48 8.39 -24.83
N ASP A 290 24.15 9.62 -25.19
CA ASP A 290 23.46 10.55 -24.30
C ASP A 290 22.05 10.07 -23.98
N GLN A 291 21.35 9.51 -24.97
CA GLN A 291 20.00 8.95 -24.79
C GLN A 291 20.01 7.74 -23.85
N VAL A 292 20.95 6.82 -24.02
CA VAL A 292 21.08 5.64 -23.16
C VAL A 292 21.52 6.04 -21.76
N ASP A 293 22.40 7.02 -21.60
CA ASP A 293 22.78 7.53 -20.28
C ASP A 293 21.58 8.15 -19.54
N ALA A 294 20.72 8.87 -20.25
CA ALA A 294 19.47 9.38 -19.70
C ALA A 294 18.50 8.26 -19.32
N ALA A 295 18.43 7.19 -20.12
CA ALA A 295 17.62 6.01 -19.80
C ALA A 295 18.13 5.28 -18.55
N ILE A 296 19.43 5.09 -18.42
CA ILE A 296 20.07 4.51 -17.23
C ILE A 296 19.76 5.34 -15.97
N LYS A 297 19.82 6.67 -16.06
CA LYS A 297 19.46 7.56 -14.97
C LYS A 297 18.00 7.41 -14.60
N TYR A 298 17.10 7.34 -15.58
CA TYR A 298 15.65 7.16 -15.34
C TYR A 298 15.35 5.86 -14.58
N VAL A 299 15.93 4.73 -15.01
CA VAL A 299 15.76 3.44 -14.32
C VAL A 299 16.36 3.48 -12.92
N SER A 300 17.55 4.09 -12.77
CA SER A 300 18.21 4.23 -11.46
C SER A 300 17.38 5.05 -10.47
N GLU A 301 16.78 6.16 -10.92
CA GLU A 301 15.88 6.97 -10.11
C GLU A 301 14.61 6.20 -9.74
N ALA A 302 14.04 5.42 -10.67
CA ALA A 302 12.90 4.57 -10.40
C ALA A 302 13.22 3.53 -9.33
N ARG A 303 14.34 2.82 -9.46
CA ARG A 303 14.82 1.84 -8.48
C ARG A 303 15.08 2.48 -7.11
N SER A 304 15.70 3.65 -7.07
CA SER A 304 15.94 4.38 -5.81
C SER A 304 14.62 4.71 -5.08
N ARG A 305 13.59 5.14 -5.82
CA ARG A 305 12.27 5.41 -5.23
C ARG A 305 11.61 4.15 -4.69
N ILE A 306 11.67 3.06 -5.46
CA ILE A 306 11.12 1.77 -5.06
C ILE A 306 11.83 1.21 -3.84
N GLY A 307 13.17 1.29 -3.77
CA GLY A 307 13.95 0.92 -2.60
C GLY A 307 13.58 1.75 -1.35
N ALA A 308 13.24 3.04 -1.53
CA ALA A 308 12.75 3.85 -0.42
C ALA A 308 11.36 3.39 0.07
N TYR A 309 10.46 2.93 -0.81
CA TYR A 309 9.19 2.33 -0.39
C TYR A 309 9.40 0.99 0.33
N GLN A 310 10.32 0.14 -0.15
CA GLN A 310 10.67 -1.11 0.54
C GLN A 310 11.13 -0.85 1.97
N ASN A 311 12.11 0.03 2.16
CA ASN A 311 12.57 0.40 3.50
C ASN A 311 11.43 0.92 4.40
N ARG A 312 10.51 1.71 3.86
CA ARG A 312 9.36 2.21 4.61
C ARG A 312 8.41 1.09 5.02
N LEU A 313 8.14 0.13 4.12
CA LEU A 313 7.30 -1.03 4.43
C LEU A 313 7.95 -1.93 5.48
N GLU A 314 9.26 -2.22 5.39
CA GLU A 314 9.99 -3.01 6.38
C GLU A 314 9.95 -2.37 7.77
N HIS A 315 10.15 -1.05 7.86
CA HIS A 315 10.00 -0.32 9.12
C HIS A 315 8.55 -0.33 9.63
N THR A 316 7.58 -0.30 8.73
CA THR A 316 6.16 -0.38 9.09
C THR A 316 5.82 -1.76 9.64
N VAL A 317 6.27 -2.84 8.98
CA VAL A 317 6.11 -4.22 9.47
C VAL A 317 6.69 -4.36 10.88
N SER A 318 7.92 -3.91 11.08
CA SER A 318 8.55 -3.94 12.42
C SER A 318 7.75 -3.17 13.48
N SER A 319 7.17 -2.03 13.12
CA SER A 319 6.32 -1.24 14.01
C SER A 319 4.97 -1.91 14.30
N LEU A 320 4.39 -2.56 13.30
CA LEU A 320 3.14 -3.32 13.45
C LEU A 320 3.34 -4.54 14.34
N ASP A 321 4.45 -5.25 14.22
CA ASP A 321 4.79 -6.40 15.06
C ASP A 321 4.91 -5.99 16.53
N ILE A 322 5.65 -4.91 16.82
CA ILE A 322 5.75 -4.36 18.17
C ILE A 322 4.38 -3.92 18.70
N THR A 323 3.56 -3.32 17.85
CA THR A 323 2.20 -2.91 18.22
C THR A 323 1.32 -4.12 18.53
N SER A 324 1.37 -5.16 17.70
CA SER A 324 0.65 -6.42 17.88
C SER A 324 1.04 -7.10 19.21
N GLU A 325 2.34 -7.19 19.50
CA GLU A 325 2.85 -7.76 20.74
C GLU A 325 2.35 -6.98 21.97
N ASN A 326 2.47 -5.66 21.95
CA ASN A 326 2.01 -4.81 23.06
C ASN A 326 0.48 -4.89 23.27
N MET A 327 -0.28 -4.94 22.18
CA MET A 327 -1.74 -5.08 22.26
C MET A 327 -2.15 -6.46 22.75
N THR A 328 -1.46 -7.51 22.33
CA THR A 328 -1.68 -8.88 22.82
C THR A 328 -1.36 -8.96 24.31
N ALA A 329 -0.26 -8.38 24.75
CA ALA A 329 0.08 -8.30 26.18
C ALA A 329 -0.95 -7.51 27.00
N ALA A 330 -1.50 -6.44 26.43
CA ALA A 330 -2.57 -5.66 27.07
C ALA A 330 -3.91 -6.43 27.11
N TYR A 331 -4.24 -7.13 26.03
CA TYR A 331 -5.40 -8.01 25.94
C TYR A 331 -5.32 -9.13 27.00
N SER A 332 -4.18 -9.81 27.09
CA SER A 332 -3.90 -10.85 28.08
C SER A 332 -4.11 -10.34 29.51
N ARG A 333 -3.60 -9.17 29.86
CA ARG A 333 -3.81 -8.55 31.19
C ARG A 333 -5.28 -8.30 31.52
N ILE A 334 -6.13 -8.06 30.54
CA ILE A 334 -7.57 -7.80 30.75
C ILE A 334 -8.34 -9.13 30.82
N MET A 335 -8.03 -10.06 29.94
CA MET A 335 -8.84 -11.26 29.72
C MET A 335 -8.34 -12.50 30.46
N ASP A 336 -7.04 -12.68 30.56
CA ASP A 336 -6.48 -13.92 31.09
C ASP A 336 -6.56 -13.98 32.61
N THR A 337 -6.76 -15.17 33.13
CA THR A 337 -6.80 -15.44 34.59
C THR A 337 -5.47 -15.99 35.07
N ASP A 338 -5.09 -15.63 36.29
CA ASP A 338 -4.02 -16.31 37.00
C ASP A 338 -4.53 -17.68 37.45
N MET A 339 -4.04 -18.72 36.80
CA MET A 339 -4.45 -20.11 37.05
C MET A 339 -4.12 -20.56 38.47
N ALA A 340 -3.04 -20.07 39.10
CA ALA A 340 -2.63 -20.46 40.43
C ALA A 340 -3.57 -19.85 41.49
N GLU A 341 -3.92 -18.57 41.33
CA GLU A 341 -4.88 -17.87 42.19
C GLU A 341 -6.28 -18.50 42.06
N GLU A 342 -6.77 -18.68 40.84
CA GLU A 342 -8.10 -19.22 40.59
C GLU A 342 -8.24 -20.68 41.02
N MET A 343 -7.19 -21.54 40.92
CA MET A 343 -7.18 -22.88 41.46
C MET A 343 -7.26 -22.89 43.00
N THR A 344 -6.61 -21.91 43.64
CA THR A 344 -6.70 -21.75 45.11
C THR A 344 -8.12 -21.36 45.52
N GLU A 345 -8.75 -20.43 44.77
CA GLU A 345 -10.16 -20.08 45.02
C GLU A 345 -11.10 -21.27 44.78
N TYR A 346 -10.89 -22.01 43.66
CA TYR A 346 -11.68 -23.20 43.34
C TYR A 346 -11.63 -24.25 44.41
N THR A 347 -10.43 -24.61 44.90
CA THR A 347 -10.27 -25.61 45.97
C THR A 347 -10.91 -25.14 47.28
N THR A 348 -10.80 -23.85 47.59
CA THR A 348 -11.48 -23.25 48.75
C THR A 348 -12.99 -23.36 48.65
N LEU A 349 -13.54 -23.02 47.50
CA LEU A 349 -14.99 -23.11 47.23
C LEU A 349 -15.49 -24.56 47.26
N GLN A 350 -14.66 -25.51 46.78
CA GLN A 350 -14.97 -26.95 46.87
C GLN A 350 -15.07 -27.45 48.32
N VAL A 351 -14.13 -27.05 49.18
CA VAL A 351 -14.18 -27.36 50.60
C VAL A 351 -15.37 -26.71 51.28
N LEU A 352 -15.66 -25.44 50.93
CA LEU A 352 -16.84 -24.73 51.46
C LEU A 352 -18.17 -25.37 51.02
N SER A 353 -18.27 -25.87 49.79
CA SER A 353 -19.46 -26.59 49.31
C SER A 353 -19.66 -27.90 50.11
N GLN A 354 -18.58 -28.68 50.30
CA GLN A 354 -18.64 -29.89 51.15
C GLN A 354 -19.03 -29.58 52.59
N ALA A 355 -18.46 -28.52 53.18
CA ALA A 355 -18.82 -28.08 54.54
C ALA A 355 -20.29 -27.64 54.61
N SER A 356 -20.75 -26.87 53.59
CA SER A 356 -22.15 -26.39 53.52
C SER A 356 -23.14 -27.56 53.40
N THR A 357 -22.79 -28.62 52.66
CA THR A 357 -23.59 -29.82 52.53
C THR A 357 -23.71 -30.54 53.88
N SER A 358 -22.59 -30.68 54.62
CA SER A 358 -22.55 -31.27 55.94
C SER A 358 -23.36 -30.45 56.95
N MET A 359 -23.26 -29.13 56.93
CA MET A 359 -24.04 -28.24 57.78
C MET A 359 -25.54 -28.29 57.47
N LEU A 360 -25.92 -28.44 56.19
CA LEU A 360 -27.30 -28.64 55.79
C LEU A 360 -27.86 -29.96 56.33
N ALA A 361 -27.10 -31.03 56.25
CA ALA A 361 -27.49 -32.33 56.85
C ALA A 361 -27.71 -32.19 58.35
N GLN A 362 -26.80 -31.55 59.08
CA GLN A 362 -26.89 -31.33 60.50
C GLN A 362 -28.06 -30.39 60.89
N ALA A 363 -28.35 -29.37 60.10
CA ALA A 363 -29.47 -28.47 60.28
C ALA A 363 -30.84 -29.19 60.11
N ASN A 364 -30.89 -30.22 59.24
CA ASN A 364 -32.06 -31.05 59.02
C ASN A 364 -32.26 -32.08 60.11
N GLU A 365 -31.23 -32.54 60.85
CA GLU A 365 -31.33 -33.45 61.96
C GLU A 365 -31.86 -32.81 63.26
N ARG A 366 -31.64 -31.49 63.46
CA ARG A 366 -32.10 -30.77 64.66
C ARG A 366 -33.59 -30.89 64.93
N PRO A 367 -34.50 -30.68 63.95
CA PRO A 367 -35.95 -30.85 64.18
C PRO A 367 -36.33 -32.26 64.50
N SER A 368 -35.66 -33.27 63.96
CA SER A 368 -35.96 -34.69 64.27
C SER A 368 -35.58 -35.07 65.70
N GLN A 369 -34.42 -34.57 66.22
CA GLN A 369 -34.00 -34.74 67.59
C GLN A 369 -34.98 -34.08 68.58
N VAL A 370 -35.51 -32.89 68.24
CA VAL A 370 -36.54 -32.21 69.07
C VAL A 370 -37.85 -32.99 69.07
N LEU A 371 -38.22 -33.58 67.92
CA LEU A 371 -39.41 -34.44 67.84
C LEU A 371 -39.28 -35.72 68.69
N GLN A 372 -38.09 -36.34 68.77
CA GLN A 372 -37.80 -37.50 69.64
C GLN A 372 -37.83 -37.18 71.15
N LEU A 373 -37.53 -35.90 71.47
CA LEU A 373 -37.61 -35.46 72.91
C LEU A 373 -39.01 -35.08 73.30
N LEU A 374 -39.94 -34.98 72.40
CA LEU A 374 -41.36 -34.66 72.65
C LEU A 374 -42.29 -35.88 72.56
N GLN A 375 -41.74 -37.06 72.21
CA GLN A 375 -42.38 -38.36 72.31
C GLN A 375 -41.99 -39.05 73.62
#